data_b9ec9e957dc93d4a1801d18b28d70e41
#
_entry.id   b9ec9e957dc93d4a1801d18b28d70e41
#
_cell.length_a   1.000
_cell.length_b   1.000
_cell.length_c   1.000
_cell.angle_alpha   90.00
_cell.angle_beta   90.00
_cell.angle_gamma   90.00
#
_symmetry.space_group_name_H-M   'P 1'
#
loop_
_entity.id
_entity.type
_entity.pdbx_description
1 polymer ?
#
loop_
_entity_poly.entity_id
_entity_poly.type
_entity_poly.pdbx_seq_one_letter_code
_entity_poly.pdbx_strand_id
1 'polypeptide(L)'
;MLYYSHGLGEAFCNYGDYFNGHQDDNAICYLTLANKLIHEVNSKAITIAEEVSGMPGLAAKVEDGGYGFDYRMAMNIPDYWIKTIKEKIDEDWKPSSMFWEVTNRRKDEKTISYAESHDQALVGDKTIIFRLIDADMYWHMQKGDENYTVNRGIALHKMIRLLT
;
A
#
# COMPACT_ATOMS: atom_id res chain seq x y z
N MET A 1 -6.08 13.53 -3.08
CA MET A 1 -4.81 13.92 -2.46
C MET A 1 -5.05 15.07 -1.51
N LEU A 2 -4.33 15.10 -0.38
CA LEU A 2 -4.57 16.06 0.70
C LEU A 2 -3.70 17.33 0.61
N TYR A 3 -2.86 17.45 -0.43
CA TYR A 3 -1.98 18.60 -0.63
C TYR A 3 -2.17 19.21 -2.00
N TYR A 4 -2.19 20.53 -2.09
CA TYR A 4 -2.36 21.28 -3.35
C TYR A 4 -1.24 21.02 -4.35
N SER A 5 -0.02 20.85 -3.86
CA SER A 5 1.13 20.50 -4.70
C SER A 5 1.13 19.05 -5.20
N HIS A 6 0.19 18.23 -4.75
CA HIS A 6 0.16 16.77 -5.00
C HIS A 6 1.47 16.07 -4.65
N GLY A 7 2.25 16.64 -3.71
CA GLY A 7 3.57 16.16 -3.35
C GLY A 7 4.67 16.43 -4.40
N LEU A 8 4.35 17.09 -5.49
CA LEU A 8 5.35 17.45 -6.51
C LEU A 8 6.23 18.60 -6.01
N GLY A 9 7.53 18.35 -5.93
CA GLY A 9 8.51 19.34 -5.48
C GLY A 9 8.59 19.53 -3.97
N GLU A 10 7.81 18.81 -3.18
CA GLU A 10 7.87 18.83 -1.72
C GLU A 10 8.43 17.53 -1.18
N ALA A 11 9.39 17.64 -0.26
CA ALA A 11 9.92 16.52 0.50
C ALA A 11 9.47 16.64 1.95
N PHE A 12 8.76 15.63 2.46
CA PHE A 12 8.38 15.54 3.87
C PHE A 12 9.51 14.86 4.64
N CYS A 13 10.40 15.65 5.24
CA CYS A 13 11.58 15.18 5.95
C CYS A 13 11.38 15.05 7.46
N ASN A 14 10.37 15.72 8.00
CA ASN A 14 10.02 15.68 9.41
C ASN A 14 8.50 15.80 9.61
N TYR A 15 8.05 15.58 10.84
CA TYR A 15 6.63 15.55 11.14
C TYR A 15 5.93 16.92 10.89
N GLY A 16 6.63 18.01 11.10
CA GLY A 16 6.09 19.36 10.89
C GLY A 16 5.81 19.69 9.42
N ASP A 17 6.49 19.02 8.49
CA ASP A 17 6.32 19.29 7.06
C ASP A 17 4.93 18.91 6.55
N TYR A 18 4.26 17.97 7.24
CA TYR A 18 2.87 17.60 6.92
C TYR A 18 1.85 18.69 7.25
N PHE A 19 2.25 19.71 8.03
CA PHE A 19 1.38 20.80 8.51
C PHE A 19 1.90 22.17 8.08
N ASN A 20 2.43 22.26 6.87
CA ASN A 20 3.08 23.45 6.33
C ASN A 20 2.13 24.50 5.71
N GLY A 21 0.82 24.25 5.76
CA GLY A 21 -0.19 25.12 5.15
C GLY A 21 -0.47 24.84 3.67
N HIS A 22 0.15 23.83 3.07
CA HIS A 22 -0.12 23.40 1.70
C HIS A 22 -1.16 22.27 1.63
N GLN A 23 -1.77 21.93 2.75
CA GLN A 23 -2.89 20.97 2.79
C GLN A 23 -4.12 21.59 2.12
N ASP A 24 -4.91 20.74 1.50
CA ASP A 24 -6.25 21.09 1.05
C ASP A 24 -7.23 20.99 2.24
N ASP A 25 -7.42 22.07 2.95
CA ASP A 25 -8.30 22.13 4.13
C ASP A 25 -9.75 21.79 3.77
N ASN A 26 -10.20 22.09 2.55
CA ASN A 26 -11.53 21.73 2.10
C ASN A 26 -11.66 20.20 1.91
N ALA A 27 -10.65 19.57 1.33
CA ALA A 27 -10.62 18.12 1.18
C ALA A 27 -10.56 17.43 2.56
N ILE A 28 -9.76 17.93 3.48
CA ILE A 28 -9.67 17.41 4.86
C ILE A 28 -11.02 17.54 5.56
N CYS A 29 -11.63 18.71 5.50
CA CYS A 29 -12.95 18.94 6.10
C CYS A 29 -14.01 18.02 5.51
N TYR A 30 -14.06 17.90 4.17
CA TYR A 30 -15.00 17.02 3.47
C TYR A 30 -14.84 15.57 3.90
N LEU A 31 -13.62 15.03 3.90
CA LEU A 31 -13.34 13.64 4.25
C LEU A 31 -13.68 13.34 5.71
N THR A 32 -13.35 14.25 6.62
CA THR A 32 -13.67 14.11 8.04
C THR A 32 -15.18 14.07 8.28
N LEU A 33 -15.92 14.98 7.64
CA LEU A 33 -17.39 15.02 7.73
C LEU A 33 -18.03 13.80 7.06
N ALA A 34 -17.49 13.35 5.93
CA ALA A 34 -17.97 12.16 5.24
C ALA A 34 -17.80 10.90 6.11
N ASN A 35 -16.64 10.71 6.72
CA ASN A 35 -16.40 9.59 7.64
C ASN A 35 -17.36 9.62 8.83
N LYS A 36 -17.56 10.78 9.42
CA LYS A 36 -18.50 10.95 10.53
C LYS A 36 -19.93 10.60 10.11
N LEU A 37 -20.39 11.12 8.98
CA LEU A 37 -21.73 10.83 8.47
C LEU A 37 -21.93 9.34 8.14
N ILE A 38 -20.94 8.71 7.49
CA ILE A 38 -20.99 7.28 7.16
C ILE A 38 -21.20 6.44 8.43
N HIS A 39 -20.44 6.72 9.49
CA HIS A 39 -20.55 5.96 10.74
C HIS A 39 -21.84 6.28 11.53
N GLU A 40 -22.38 7.49 11.40
CA GLU A 40 -23.69 7.82 11.96
C GLU A 40 -24.84 7.09 11.25
N VAL A 41 -24.77 6.97 9.92
CA VAL A 41 -25.77 6.25 9.12
C VAL A 41 -25.63 4.73 9.27
N ASN A 42 -24.39 4.25 9.30
CA ASN A 42 -24.10 2.83 9.46
C ASN A 42 -22.85 2.63 10.32
N SER A 43 -23.06 2.35 11.60
CA SER A 43 -21.97 2.12 12.57
C SER A 43 -21.10 0.89 12.27
N LYS A 44 -21.49 0.03 11.32
CA LYS A 44 -20.70 -1.14 10.86
C LYS A 44 -19.95 -0.88 9.57
N ALA A 45 -20.09 0.31 8.98
CA ALA A 45 -19.32 0.68 7.79
C ALA A 45 -17.82 0.76 8.15
N ILE A 46 -17.00 0.44 7.18
CA ILE A 46 -15.54 0.56 7.27
C ILE A 46 -15.08 1.54 6.20
N THR A 47 -14.33 2.54 6.61
CA THR A 47 -13.72 3.52 5.71
C THR A 47 -12.21 3.34 5.67
N ILE A 48 -11.63 3.37 4.47
CA ILE A 48 -10.21 3.08 4.25
C ILE A 48 -9.59 4.23 3.47
N ALA A 49 -8.55 4.82 4.03
CA ALA A 49 -7.81 5.89 3.38
C ALA A 49 -6.74 5.33 2.45
N GLU A 50 -6.75 5.79 1.20
CA GLU A 50 -5.67 5.62 0.24
C GLU A 50 -4.97 6.97 0.04
N GLU A 51 -3.79 7.14 0.63
CA GLU A 51 -3.04 8.39 0.59
C GLU A 51 -1.54 8.13 0.59
N VAL A 52 -0.85 8.59 -0.44
CA VAL A 52 0.59 8.35 -0.65
C VAL A 52 1.49 9.26 0.19
N SER A 53 0.99 10.44 0.59
CA SER A 53 1.81 11.44 1.30
C SER A 53 2.32 10.97 2.67
N GLY A 54 1.70 9.95 3.25
CA GLY A 54 2.01 9.52 4.61
C GLY A 54 1.43 10.44 5.70
N MET A 55 0.46 11.32 5.36
CA MET A 55 -0.21 12.22 6.30
C MET A 55 -0.56 11.51 7.61
N PRO A 56 -0.09 12.00 8.77
CA PRO A 56 -0.45 11.40 10.05
C PRO A 56 -1.90 11.69 10.43
N GLY A 57 -2.51 10.75 11.17
CA GLY A 57 -3.87 10.91 11.69
C GLY A 57 -4.99 10.50 10.74
N LEU A 58 -4.69 9.99 9.54
CA LEU A 58 -5.75 9.55 8.61
C LEU A 58 -6.68 8.52 9.25
N ALA A 59 -6.12 7.47 9.86
CA ALA A 59 -6.85 6.41 10.53
C ALA A 59 -6.87 6.57 12.05
N ALA A 60 -6.88 7.80 12.53
CA ALA A 60 -7.10 8.15 13.92
C ALA A 60 -8.50 8.75 14.09
N LYS A 61 -9.03 8.66 15.31
CA LYS A 61 -10.35 9.21 15.63
C LYS A 61 -10.35 10.74 15.53
N VAL A 62 -11.48 11.31 15.18
CA VAL A 62 -11.66 12.76 15.09
C VAL A 62 -11.44 13.42 16.46
N GLU A 63 -11.86 12.77 17.54
CA GLU A 63 -11.66 13.25 18.92
C GLU A 63 -10.17 13.33 19.31
N ASP A 64 -9.34 12.50 18.67
CA ASP A 64 -7.89 12.47 18.88
C ASP A 64 -7.14 13.36 17.87
N GLY A 65 -7.85 14.17 17.09
CA GLY A 65 -7.29 15.03 16.06
C GLY A 65 -7.05 14.37 14.71
N GLY A 66 -7.60 13.19 14.49
CA GLY A 66 -7.53 12.47 13.21
C GLY A 66 -8.67 12.80 12.26
N TYR A 67 -8.70 12.11 11.12
CA TYR A 67 -9.69 12.33 10.05
C TYR A 67 -10.80 11.29 10.00
N GLY A 68 -10.81 10.33 10.94
CA GLY A 68 -11.90 9.42 11.19
C GLY A 68 -12.02 8.23 10.24
N PHE A 69 -11.00 7.93 9.44
CA PHE A 69 -10.93 6.65 8.74
C PHE A 69 -10.69 5.51 9.72
N ASP A 70 -11.23 4.33 9.45
CA ASP A 70 -10.98 3.14 10.25
C ASP A 70 -9.60 2.54 10.00
N TYR A 71 -9.15 2.62 8.74
CA TYR A 71 -7.88 2.07 8.28
C TYR A 71 -7.24 2.99 7.24
N ARG A 72 -5.94 2.83 7.08
CA ARG A 72 -5.21 3.34 5.92
C ARG A 72 -4.48 2.22 5.19
N MET A 73 -4.24 2.38 3.91
CA MET A 73 -3.48 1.42 3.12
C MET A 73 -1.98 1.52 3.45
N ALA A 74 -1.35 0.36 3.63
CA ALA A 74 0.10 0.27 3.89
C ALA A 74 0.86 0.27 2.55
N MET A 75 1.02 1.45 1.95
CA MET A 75 1.57 1.62 0.59
C MET A 75 3.04 1.25 0.45
N ASN A 76 3.79 1.19 1.55
CA ASN A 76 5.18 0.71 1.55
C ASN A 76 5.33 -0.76 1.16
N ILE A 77 4.31 -1.59 1.40
CA ILE A 77 4.39 -3.05 1.19
C ILE A 77 4.46 -3.43 -0.29
N PRO A 78 3.54 -2.98 -1.17
CA PRO A 78 3.66 -3.30 -2.59
C PRO A 78 4.97 -2.77 -3.20
N ASP A 79 5.43 -1.60 -2.80
CA ASP A 79 6.70 -1.04 -3.27
C ASP A 79 7.89 -1.90 -2.84
N TYR A 80 7.87 -2.39 -1.61
CA TYR A 80 8.88 -3.32 -1.11
C TYR A 80 8.93 -4.62 -1.93
N TRP A 81 7.77 -5.21 -2.24
CA TRP A 81 7.70 -6.44 -3.04
C TRP A 81 8.20 -6.22 -4.45
N ILE A 82 7.75 -5.15 -5.11
CA ILE A 82 8.21 -4.81 -6.45
C ILE A 82 9.72 -4.61 -6.49
N LYS A 83 10.25 -3.82 -5.56
CA LYS A 83 11.69 -3.58 -5.44
C LYS A 83 12.45 -4.88 -5.19
N THR A 84 11.97 -5.72 -4.30
CA THR A 84 12.61 -7.01 -3.99
C THR A 84 12.65 -7.91 -5.22
N ILE A 85 11.55 -8.04 -5.95
CA ILE A 85 11.49 -8.86 -7.18
C ILE A 85 12.40 -8.32 -8.28
N LYS A 86 12.51 -6.99 -8.42
CA LYS A 86 13.32 -6.36 -9.48
C LYS A 86 14.82 -6.39 -9.22
N GLU A 87 15.22 -6.24 -7.97
CA GLU A 87 16.60 -5.95 -7.60
C GLU A 87 17.33 -7.12 -6.96
N LYS A 88 16.63 -8.18 -6.54
CA LYS A 88 17.22 -9.29 -5.79
C LYS A 88 16.95 -10.63 -6.44
N ILE A 89 17.95 -11.49 -6.43
CA ILE A 89 17.79 -12.92 -6.68
C ILE A 89 17.17 -13.59 -5.44
N ASP A 90 16.59 -14.78 -5.59
CA ASP A 90 15.81 -15.45 -4.53
C ASP A 90 16.64 -15.70 -3.26
N GLU A 91 17.91 -16.03 -3.43
CA GLU A 91 18.86 -16.31 -2.34
C GLU A 91 19.14 -15.07 -1.46
N ASP A 92 18.92 -13.88 -1.98
CA ASP A 92 19.09 -12.60 -1.28
C ASP A 92 17.84 -12.12 -0.54
N TRP A 93 16.74 -12.87 -0.65
CA TRP A 93 15.51 -12.55 0.05
C TRP A 93 15.66 -12.89 1.55
N LYS A 94 15.74 -11.86 2.37
CA LYS A 94 15.95 -12.01 3.82
C LYS A 94 14.64 -12.02 4.59
N PRO A 95 14.26 -13.13 5.26
CA PRO A 95 13.02 -13.20 6.04
C PRO A 95 12.89 -12.09 7.09
N SER A 96 14.01 -11.67 7.70
CA SER A 96 14.01 -10.56 8.67
C SER A 96 13.60 -9.23 8.05
N SER A 97 14.05 -8.94 6.83
CA SER A 97 13.65 -7.72 6.12
C SER A 97 12.18 -7.78 5.70
N MET A 98 11.70 -8.94 5.26
CA MET A 98 10.29 -9.15 4.94
C MET A 98 9.42 -8.92 6.17
N PHE A 99 9.76 -9.56 7.29
CA PHE A 99 9.04 -9.40 8.56
C PHE A 99 9.01 -7.94 9.01
N TRP A 100 10.15 -7.27 8.98
CA TRP A 100 10.25 -5.86 9.31
C TRP A 100 9.29 -5.01 8.46
N GLU A 101 9.35 -5.15 7.15
CA GLU A 101 8.54 -4.33 6.23
C GLU A 101 7.03 -4.57 6.42
N VAL A 102 6.65 -5.85 6.56
CA VAL A 102 5.22 -6.21 6.75
C VAL A 102 4.69 -5.79 8.12
N THR A 103 5.54 -5.63 9.13
CA THR A 103 5.16 -5.27 10.50
C THR A 103 5.47 -3.82 10.88
N ASN A 104 6.20 -3.09 10.05
CA ASN A 104 6.54 -1.68 10.29
C ASN A 104 5.30 -0.80 10.14
N ARG A 105 4.64 -0.51 11.25
CA ARG A 105 3.37 0.22 11.34
C ARG A 105 3.46 1.35 12.34
N ARG A 106 2.66 2.39 12.12
CA ARG A 106 2.37 3.37 13.16
C ARG A 106 1.53 2.69 14.24
N LYS A 107 1.79 3.02 15.51
CA LYS A 107 1.09 2.39 16.64
C LYS A 107 -0.35 2.88 16.80
N ASP A 108 -0.59 4.10 16.39
CA ASP A 108 -1.82 4.87 16.59
C ASP A 108 -2.76 4.83 15.38
N GLU A 109 -2.34 4.24 14.27
CA GLU A 109 -3.16 4.10 13.08
C GLU A 109 -3.25 2.64 12.63
N LYS A 110 -4.47 2.19 12.38
CA LYS A 110 -4.70 0.86 11.80
C LYS A 110 -4.40 0.85 10.31
N THR A 111 -3.75 -0.20 9.84
CA THR A 111 -3.39 -0.33 8.44
C THR A 111 -3.96 -1.60 7.82
N ILE A 112 -4.24 -1.54 6.52
CA ILE A 112 -4.52 -2.71 5.68
C ILE A 112 -3.29 -2.98 4.83
N SER A 113 -2.74 -4.18 5.00
CA SER A 113 -1.65 -4.68 4.16
C SER A 113 -2.19 -5.22 2.84
N TYR A 114 -1.48 -4.98 1.76
CA TYR A 114 -1.81 -5.52 0.45
C TYR A 114 -0.54 -5.77 -0.36
N ALA A 115 -0.58 -6.75 -1.25
CA ALA A 115 0.59 -7.12 -2.05
C ALA A 115 0.73 -6.23 -3.29
N GLU A 116 -0.39 -5.92 -3.92
CA GLU A 116 -0.48 -5.05 -5.10
C GLU A 116 -1.90 -4.48 -5.25
N SER A 117 -2.03 -3.35 -5.92
CA SER A 117 -3.27 -2.74 -6.38
C SER A 117 -3.19 -2.45 -7.88
N HIS A 118 -4.19 -1.72 -8.40
CA HIS A 118 -4.18 -1.23 -9.78
C HIS A 118 -2.98 -0.31 -10.08
N ASP A 119 -2.50 0.44 -9.09
CA ASP A 119 -1.39 1.40 -9.27
C ASP A 119 -0.09 0.74 -9.69
N GLN A 120 0.26 -0.40 -9.10
CA GLN A 120 1.49 -1.09 -9.45
C GLN A 120 1.50 -1.58 -10.90
N ALA A 121 0.33 -1.95 -11.43
CA ALA A 121 0.20 -2.39 -12.81
C ALA A 121 0.11 -1.22 -13.81
N LEU A 122 -0.57 -0.12 -13.45
CA LEU A 122 -0.83 1.00 -14.34
C LEU A 122 0.31 2.02 -14.35
N VAL A 123 0.87 2.33 -13.19
CA VAL A 123 1.90 3.36 -13.03
C VAL A 123 3.30 2.74 -13.03
N GLY A 124 3.43 1.57 -12.44
CA GLY A 124 4.72 0.93 -12.23
C GLY A 124 5.21 0.06 -13.36
N ASP A 125 4.33 -0.46 -14.26
CA ASP A 125 4.71 -1.34 -15.38
C ASP A 125 3.97 -2.70 -15.47
N LYS A 126 4.08 -3.58 -14.45
CA LYS A 126 3.55 -4.96 -14.50
C LYS A 126 2.99 -5.39 -13.13
N THR A 127 2.02 -6.29 -13.14
CA THR A 127 1.60 -7.00 -11.93
C THR A 127 2.71 -7.89 -11.38
N ILE A 128 2.64 -8.23 -10.10
CA ILE A 128 3.64 -9.09 -9.43
C ILE A 128 3.83 -10.40 -10.18
N ILE A 129 2.74 -11.04 -10.61
CA ILE A 129 2.83 -12.34 -11.30
C ILE A 129 3.54 -12.23 -12.65
N PHE A 130 3.29 -11.15 -13.41
CA PHE A 130 3.99 -10.90 -14.68
C PHE A 130 5.46 -10.56 -14.48
N ARG A 131 5.82 -9.95 -13.36
CA ARG A 131 7.25 -9.72 -13.03
C ARG A 131 7.97 -11.01 -12.68
N LEU A 132 7.29 -11.93 -12.02
CA LEU A 132 7.87 -13.20 -11.56
C LEU A 132 8.03 -14.23 -12.69
N ILE A 133 7.12 -14.24 -13.67
CA ILE A 133 7.05 -15.26 -14.72
C ILE A 133 7.38 -14.71 -16.11
N ASP A 134 7.04 -13.43 -16.35
CA ASP A 134 7.26 -12.71 -17.62
C ASP A 134 6.68 -13.46 -18.84
N ALA A 135 7.47 -13.65 -19.90
CA ALA A 135 7.02 -14.23 -21.17
C ALA A 135 6.48 -15.68 -21.03
N ASP A 136 6.97 -16.44 -20.07
CA ASP A 136 6.54 -17.81 -19.82
C ASP A 136 5.06 -17.92 -19.42
N MET A 137 4.44 -16.80 -18.97
CA MET A 137 2.99 -16.73 -18.77
C MET A 137 2.17 -17.03 -20.02
N TYR A 138 2.70 -16.75 -21.19
CA TYR A 138 1.98 -16.95 -22.46
C TYR A 138 2.15 -18.37 -23.01
N TRP A 139 3.22 -19.06 -22.63
CA TRP A 139 3.62 -20.30 -23.27
C TRP A 139 3.55 -21.52 -22.37
N HIS A 140 3.66 -21.33 -21.05
CA HIS A 140 3.88 -22.40 -20.09
C HIS A 140 2.88 -22.44 -18.91
N MET A 141 1.76 -21.70 -19.01
CA MET A 141 0.73 -21.69 -17.96
C MET A 141 -0.33 -22.79 -18.11
N GLN A 142 -0.18 -23.67 -19.09
CA GLN A 142 -1.09 -24.79 -19.29
C GLN A 142 -0.97 -25.80 -18.15
N LYS A 143 -2.10 -26.32 -17.68
CA LYS A 143 -2.14 -27.31 -16.61
C LYS A 143 -1.33 -28.59 -17.03
N GLY A 144 -0.36 -28.96 -16.21
CA GLY A 144 0.52 -30.10 -16.44
C GLY A 144 1.81 -29.76 -17.18
N ASP A 145 2.02 -28.50 -17.56
CA ASP A 145 3.32 -28.05 -18.05
C ASP A 145 4.25 -27.84 -16.85
N GLU A 146 5.40 -28.48 -16.84
CA GLU A 146 6.42 -28.41 -15.80
C GLU A 146 7.50 -27.38 -16.20
N ASN A 147 7.17 -26.09 -16.12
CA ASN A 147 8.12 -25.02 -16.35
C ASN A 147 8.63 -24.47 -15.00
N TYR A 148 9.96 -24.44 -14.81
CA TYR A 148 10.58 -23.97 -13.57
C TYR A 148 10.22 -22.51 -13.25
N THR A 149 10.29 -21.60 -14.22
CA THR A 149 10.00 -20.17 -14.04
C THR A 149 8.56 -19.97 -13.58
N VAL A 150 7.61 -20.68 -14.20
CA VAL A 150 6.19 -20.60 -13.82
C VAL A 150 5.97 -21.14 -12.41
N ASN A 151 6.51 -22.32 -12.10
CA ASN A 151 6.34 -22.94 -10.78
C ASN A 151 6.97 -22.08 -9.67
N ARG A 152 8.17 -21.56 -9.89
CA ARG A 152 8.83 -20.61 -9.00
C ARG A 152 7.99 -19.35 -8.82
N GLY A 153 7.54 -18.73 -9.91
CA GLY A 153 6.76 -17.50 -9.87
C GLY A 153 5.45 -17.66 -9.10
N ILE A 154 4.74 -18.78 -9.31
CA ILE A 154 3.51 -19.10 -8.56
C ILE A 154 3.80 -19.30 -7.07
N ALA A 155 4.89 -20.00 -6.73
CA ALA A 155 5.27 -20.23 -5.33
C ALA A 155 5.60 -18.92 -4.62
N LEU A 156 6.41 -18.05 -5.25
CA LEU A 156 6.75 -16.72 -4.70
C LEU A 156 5.53 -15.81 -4.60
N HIS A 157 4.65 -15.81 -5.59
CA HIS A 157 3.42 -15.03 -5.54
C HIS A 157 2.50 -15.44 -4.38
N LYS A 158 2.36 -16.77 -4.16
CA LYS A 158 1.60 -17.28 -3.01
C LYS A 158 2.25 -16.89 -1.69
N MET A 159 3.58 -16.99 -1.58
CA MET A 159 4.32 -16.59 -0.40
C MET A 159 4.13 -15.10 -0.09
N ILE A 160 4.27 -14.23 -1.08
CA ILE A 160 4.05 -12.77 -0.95
C ILE A 160 2.65 -12.51 -0.38
N ARG A 161 1.62 -13.13 -0.95
CA ARG A 161 0.23 -12.94 -0.48
C ARG A 161 -0.02 -13.48 0.91
N LEU A 162 0.62 -14.60 1.28
CA LEU A 162 0.51 -15.17 2.63
C LEU A 162 1.18 -14.29 3.69
N LEU A 163 2.33 -13.70 3.36
CA LEU A 163 3.07 -12.82 4.28
C LEU A 163 2.41 -11.45 4.42
N THR A 164 1.72 -11.00 3.40
CA THR A 164 1.03 -9.70 3.38
C THR A 164 -0.33 -9.77 4.04
#